data_427c075cc07568548034992adff95c56
#
_entry.id   427c075cc07568548034992adff95c56
#
_cell.length_a   1.000
_cell.length_b   1.000
_cell.length_c   1.000
_cell.angle_alpha   90.00
_cell.angle_beta   90.00
_cell.angle_gamma   90.00
#
_symmetry.space_group_name_H-M   'P 1'
#
loop_
_entity.id
_entity.type
_entity.pdbx_description
1 polymer ?
#
loop_
_entity_poly.entity_id
_entity_poly.type
_entity_poly.pdbx_seq_one_letter_code
_entity_poly.pdbx_strand_id
1 'polypeptide(L)' 'MVKEESKQKIKIIIDGKEFEAEQREFKSGRKGYGVYGIVKINNYPHRISLNLIAIE' A
#
# COMPACT_ATOMS: atom_id res chain seq x y z
N MET A 1 17.49 -15.91 7.04
CA MET A 1 17.26 -15.74 6.74
C MET A 1 16.82 -15.13 5.92
N VAL A 2 16.64 -14.92 5.53
CA VAL A 2 16.35 -14.44 4.84
C VAL A 2 15.33 -14.22 4.38
N LYS A 3 14.53 -14.26 4.31
CA LYS A 3 13.56 -14.11 3.89
C LYS A 3 12.86 -13.11 4.12
N GLU A 4 12.85 -12.74 4.82
CA GLU A 4 12.25 -11.75 5.10
C GLU A 4 12.27 -10.75 4.21
N GLU A 5 13.04 -10.68 3.53
CA GLU A 5 13.12 -9.69 2.63
C GLU A 5 12.05 -9.71 1.68
N SER A 6 11.33 -10.73 1.58
CA SER A 6 10.22 -10.77 0.68
C SER A 6 9.07 -9.95 1.16
N LYS A 7 9.12 -9.45 2.37
CA LYS A 7 8.04 -8.67 2.89
C LYS A 7 8.44 -7.25 3.02
N GLN A 8 8.59 -6.57 1.94
CA GLN A 8 8.93 -5.17 1.97
C GLN A 8 7.70 -4.33 2.14
N LYS A 9 7.84 -3.29 2.92
CA LYS A 9 6.75 -2.36 3.13
C LYS A 9 7.24 -0.96 2.85
N ILE A 10 6.40 -0.16 2.25
CA ILE A 10 6.73 1.23 2.00
C ILE A 10 5.77 2.10 2.76
N LYS A 11 6.23 3.31 3.04
CA LYS A 11 5.45 4.23 3.82
C LYS A 11 4.74 5.20 2.91
N ILE A 12 3.46 5.38 3.14
CA ILE A 12 2.64 6.28 2.34
C ILE A 12 1.96 7.24 3.29
N ILE A 13 2.02 8.52 2.97
CA ILE A 13 1.40 9.54 3.80
C ILE A 13 0.25 10.15 3.04
N ILE A 14 -0.93 10.09 3.64
CA ILE A 14 -2.12 10.66 3.05
C ILE A 14 -2.70 11.64 4.05
N ASP A 15 -2.77 12.89 3.65
CA ASP A 15 -3.33 13.94 4.49
C ASP A 15 -2.71 13.90 5.89
N GLY A 16 -1.40 13.77 5.95
CA GLY A 16 -0.69 13.79 7.22
C GLY A 16 -0.71 12.51 8.01
N LYS A 17 -1.41 11.49 7.53
CA LYS A 17 -1.49 10.23 8.24
C LYS A 17 -0.66 9.16 7.53
N GLU A 18 0.09 8.40 8.30
CA GLU A 18 0.99 7.40 7.76
C GLU A 18 0.30 6.07 7.60
N PHE A 19 0.55 5.44 6.46
CA PHE A 19 0.06 4.10 6.20
C PHE A 19 1.21 3.26 5.68
N GLU A 20 1.10 1.96 5.85
CA GLU A 20 2.09 1.04 5.34
C GLU A 20 1.49 0.24 4.21
N ALA A 21 2.15 0.25 3.07
CA ALA A 21 1.73 -0.54 1.92
C ALA A 21 2.50 -1.84 1.90
N GLU A 22 1.78 -2.93 1.69
CA GLU A 22 2.38 -4.25 1.69
C GLU A 22 2.62 -4.71 0.27
N GLN A 23 3.68 -5.46 0.10
CA GLN A 23 4.02 -5.98 -1.21
C GLN A 23 2.98 -6.99 -1.65
N ARG A 24 2.60 -6.90 -2.92
CA ARG A 24 1.60 -7.80 -3.47
C ARG A 24 2.00 -8.21 -4.86
N GLU A 25 1.42 -9.31 -5.28
CA GLU A 25 1.60 -9.77 -6.65
C GLU A 25 0.23 -9.81 -7.31
N PHE A 26 0.14 -9.22 -8.49
CA PHE A 26 -1.13 -9.10 -9.17
C PHE A 26 -1.28 -10.22 -10.18
N LYS A 27 -2.51 -10.39 -10.66
CA LYS A 27 -2.80 -11.49 -11.56
C LYS A 27 -1.98 -11.45 -12.84
N SER A 28 -1.62 -10.27 -13.25
CA SER A 28 -0.84 -10.14 -14.47
C SER A 28 0.61 -10.58 -14.29
N GLY A 29 0.98 -10.97 -13.09
CA GLY A 29 2.36 -11.32 -12.82
C GLY A 29 3.20 -10.14 -12.39
N ARG A 30 2.64 -8.96 -12.36
CA ARG A 30 3.38 -7.79 -11.94
C ARG A 30 3.37 -7.68 -10.44
N LYS A 31 4.40 -7.08 -9.93
CA LYS A 31 4.51 -6.88 -8.50
C LYS A 31 4.24 -5.44 -8.17
N GLY A 32 3.83 -5.22 -6.95
CA GLY A 32 3.55 -3.88 -6.52
C GLY A 32 3.22 -3.86 -5.05
N TYR A 33 2.46 -2.86 -4.66
CA TYR A 33 2.11 -2.68 -3.26
C TYR A 33 0.65 -2.31 -3.15
N GLY A 34 0.06 -2.64 -2.03
CA GLY A 34 -1.33 -2.29 -1.78
C GLY A 34 -1.51 -1.77 -0.37
N VAL A 35 -2.38 -0.78 -0.23
CA VAL A 35 -2.70 -0.26 1.08
C VAL A 35 -4.20 -0.09 1.18
N TYR A 36 -4.73 -0.51 2.31
CA TYR A 36 -6.16 -0.42 2.56
C TYR A 36 -6.37 0.10 3.96
N GLY A 37 -7.37 0.90 4.13
CA GLY A 37 -7.63 1.47 5.43
C GLY A 37 -8.68 2.54 5.35
N ILE A 38 -8.73 3.36 6.39
CA ILE A 38 -9.69 4.43 6.47
C ILE A 38 -8.96 5.68 6.92
N VAL A 39 -9.23 6.78 6.25
CA VAL A 39 -8.65 8.05 6.60
C VAL A 39 -9.76 9.08 6.62
N LYS A 40 -9.68 10.00 7.58
CA LYS A 40 -10.64 11.09 7.66
C LYS A 40 -10.09 12.30 6.96
N ILE A 41 -10.86 12.81 6.02
CA ILE A 41 -10.51 14.02 5.31
C ILE A 41 -11.67 14.98 5.49
N ASN A 42 -11.38 16.16 6.05
CA ASN A 42 -12.41 17.15 6.34
C ASN A 42 -13.50 16.54 7.21
N ASN A 43 -13.10 15.72 8.19
CA ASN A 43 -14.01 15.09 9.13
C ASN A 43 -14.91 14.04 8.50
N TYR A 44 -14.67 13.64 7.28
CA TYR A 44 -15.45 12.58 6.67
C TYR A 44 -14.55 11.36 6.47
N PRO A 45 -15.00 10.19 6.89
CA PRO A 45 -14.18 9.00 6.69
C PRO A 45 -14.19 8.56 5.25
N HIS A 46 -13.01 8.17 4.78
CA HIS A 46 -12.85 7.70 3.43
C HIS A 46 -12.15 6.36 3.47
N ARG A 47 -12.59 5.45 2.62
CA ARG A 47 -11.94 4.16 2.52
C ARG A 47 -10.80 4.24 1.53
N ILE A 48 -9.66 3.70 1.93
CA ILE A 48 -8.49 3.70 1.09
C ILE A 48 -8.40 2.37 0.37
N SER A 49 -8.27 2.43 -0.94
CA SER A 49 -8.05 1.23 -1.74
C SER A 49 -7.05 1.62 -2.80
N LEU A 50 -5.79 1.42 -2.49
CA LEU A 50 -4.72 1.97 -3.30
C LEU A 50 -3.83 0.85 -3.77
N ASN A 51 -3.51 0.85 -5.06
CA ASN A 51 -2.62 -0.14 -5.61
C ASN A 51 -1.49 0.55 -6.35
N LEU A 52 -0.28 0.06 -6.11
CA LEU A 52 0.89 0.52 -6.83
C LEU A 52 1.37 -0.66 -7.66
N ILE A 53 1.41 -0.50 -8.95
CA ILE A 53 1.73 -1.60 -9.84
C ILE A 53 2.98 -1.25 -10.61
N ALA A 54 3.95 -2.17 -10.58
CA ALA A 54 5.17 -1.97 -11.33
C ALA A 54 4.86 -1.98 -12.81
N ILE A 55 5.46 -1.03 -13.52
CA ILE A 55 5.18 -0.93 -14.93
C ILE A 55 6.34 -1.44 -15.77
N GLU A 56 7.26 -2.11 -15.13
CA GLU A 56 8.37 -2.65 -15.86
C GLU A 56 8.26 -4.12 -16.05
#